data_63bf6734c1269c487608085c2c1796b5
#
_entry.id   63bf6734c1269c487608085c2c1796b5
#
_cell.length_a   1.000
_cell.length_b   1.000
_cell.length_c   1.000
_cell.angle_alpha   90.00
_cell.angle_beta   90.00
_cell.angle_gamma   90.00
#
_symmetry.space_group_name_H-M   'P 1'
#
loop_
_entity.id
_entity.type
_entity.pdbx_description
1 polymer ?
#
loop_
_entity_poly.entity_id
_entity_poly.type
_entity_poly.pdbx_seq_one_letter_code
_entity_poly.pdbx_strand_id
1 'polypeptide(L)'
;MSILIIEAFYGGSHKQLVDLLQEELESCVLYTLPAKKWHWRARTAALYFSQNVPISEHYRILFASSVLNLTELTALRPDLGKLKKILYFHENQLVYPVKKHQERDFQYGYNQILSCLVADMVVFNSVFNMESFLTSIGKFMKLIPDHRPKDLESIIRPKCQVIYFPIRFPDVSRFMPKHKITHLKRMLSLKGNGGAAPSMACPSQQEQRDTENLLEDFNSEYNVHFDLDTVQQENLDNSSMQEPDLRQSNSSVNSSSHHGENEQNLTLNPCDTLRGVDNQQRPLHLVWPHRWLEAVYCGCYPLCPKDLVYPEIFPAEYLYSTPEQLSKRLQNFCKRPDIIRKHLYKGEMASFSWAALRGKFRSLLTTEPREDL
;
A
#
# COMPACT_ATOMS: atom_id res chain seq x y z
N MET A 1 -5.10 29.48 2.72
CA MET A 1 -6.03 28.33 2.52
C MET A 1 -5.32 27.09 2.98
N SER A 2 -5.92 26.28 3.87
CA SER A 2 -5.26 25.11 4.44
C SER A 2 -5.90 23.81 3.97
N ILE A 3 -5.07 22.82 3.68
CA ILE A 3 -5.46 21.47 3.34
C ILE A 3 -5.44 20.64 4.63
N LEU A 4 -6.58 20.11 5.03
CA LEU A 4 -6.68 19.19 6.17
C LEU A 4 -6.44 17.76 5.67
N ILE A 5 -5.40 17.11 6.14
CA ILE A 5 -5.08 15.72 5.84
C ILE A 5 -5.40 14.87 7.07
N ILE A 6 -6.24 13.84 6.89
CA ILE A 6 -6.57 12.88 7.94
C ILE A 6 -6.15 11.48 7.52
N GLU A 7 -5.18 10.88 8.24
CA GLU A 7 -4.74 9.53 7.99
C GLU A 7 -5.01 8.64 9.22
N ALA A 8 -6.01 7.78 9.08
CA ALA A 8 -6.44 6.89 10.15
C ALA A 8 -5.50 5.72 10.42
N PHE A 9 -4.58 5.42 9.48
CA PHE A 9 -3.62 4.30 9.57
C PHE A 9 -2.23 4.73 9.12
N TYR A 10 -1.61 5.64 9.87
CA TYR A 10 -0.34 6.28 9.52
C TYR A 10 0.84 5.33 9.68
N GLY A 11 1.14 4.58 8.62
CA GLY A 11 2.26 3.64 8.50
C GLY A 11 2.39 3.10 7.07
N GLY A 12 3.52 2.50 6.74
CA GLY A 12 3.77 1.94 5.41
C GLY A 12 3.55 2.95 4.28
N SER A 13 2.78 2.55 3.27
CA SER A 13 2.43 3.39 2.11
C SER A 13 1.57 4.60 2.49
N HIS A 14 0.68 4.47 3.48
CA HIS A 14 -0.13 5.58 3.97
C HIS A 14 0.74 6.72 4.52
N LYS A 15 1.70 6.37 5.39
CA LYS A 15 2.67 7.35 5.91
C LYS A 15 3.49 7.96 4.78
N GLN A 16 4.01 7.15 3.88
CA GLN A 16 4.87 7.63 2.78
C GLN A 16 4.16 8.65 1.89
N LEU A 17 2.88 8.41 1.53
CA LEU A 17 2.11 9.37 0.74
C LEU A 17 1.91 10.69 1.48
N VAL A 18 1.46 10.59 2.74
CA VAL A 18 1.13 11.78 3.55
C VAL A 18 2.37 12.64 3.81
N ASP A 19 3.53 12.02 4.11
CA ASP A 19 4.79 12.73 4.28
C ASP A 19 5.20 13.48 3.00
N LEU A 20 5.06 12.81 1.84
CA LEU A 20 5.34 13.45 0.55
C LEU A 20 4.43 14.66 0.30
N LEU A 21 3.14 14.54 0.60
CA LEU A 21 2.19 15.64 0.45
C LEU A 21 2.52 16.80 1.40
N GLN A 22 2.87 16.50 2.64
CA GLN A 22 3.21 17.50 3.66
C GLN A 22 4.51 18.27 3.34
N GLU A 23 5.50 17.58 2.78
CA GLU A 23 6.75 18.20 2.38
C GLU A 23 6.62 19.12 1.16
N GLU A 24 5.71 18.82 0.24
CA GLU A 24 5.61 19.48 -1.06
C GLU A 24 4.51 20.53 -1.15
N LEU A 25 3.55 20.49 -0.23
CA LEU A 25 2.41 21.39 -0.24
C LEU A 25 2.49 22.35 0.95
N GLU A 26 2.49 23.62 0.63
CA GLU A 26 2.36 24.67 1.65
C GLU A 26 1.00 24.60 2.33
N SER A 27 0.95 24.89 3.61
CA SER A 27 -0.30 24.98 4.39
C SER A 27 -1.08 23.68 4.56
N CYS A 28 -0.40 22.53 4.72
CA CYS A 28 -1.03 21.28 5.13
C CYS A 28 -1.10 21.15 6.66
N VAL A 29 -2.28 20.77 7.15
CA VAL A 29 -2.51 20.40 8.56
C VAL A 29 -2.80 18.93 8.63
N LEU A 30 -2.01 18.17 9.40
CA LEU A 30 -2.03 16.72 9.44
C LEU A 30 -2.52 16.19 10.78
N TYR A 31 -3.52 15.31 10.74
CA TYR A 31 -3.99 14.51 11.88
C TYR A 31 -3.85 13.03 11.57
N THR A 32 -3.22 12.28 12.48
CA THR A 32 -2.93 10.88 12.25
C THR A 32 -3.26 9.99 13.44
N LEU A 33 -3.48 8.70 13.14
CA LEU A 33 -3.46 7.62 14.13
C LEU A 33 -2.40 6.59 13.73
N PRO A 34 -1.66 6.02 14.72
CA PRO A 34 -0.65 5.00 14.43
C PRO A 34 -1.22 3.80 13.67
N ALA A 35 -0.43 3.22 12.76
CA ALA A 35 -0.77 2.04 11.98
C ALA A 35 -0.74 0.77 12.85
N LYS A 36 -1.67 0.68 13.79
CA LYS A 36 -1.89 -0.46 14.69
C LYS A 36 -3.38 -0.75 14.77
N LYS A 37 -3.74 -2.04 14.90
CA LYS A 37 -5.14 -2.48 15.09
C LYS A 37 -6.07 -1.92 14.00
N TRP A 38 -5.79 -2.25 12.75
CA TRP A 38 -6.47 -1.72 11.57
C TRP A 38 -8.01 -1.77 11.68
N HIS A 39 -8.56 -2.89 12.15
CA HIS A 39 -10.02 -3.07 12.32
C HIS A 39 -10.66 -2.00 13.25
N TRP A 40 -9.92 -1.58 14.28
CA TRP A 40 -10.40 -0.51 15.16
C TRP A 40 -10.31 0.85 14.47
N ARG A 41 -9.23 1.11 13.70
CA ARG A 41 -9.11 2.36 12.95
C ARG A 41 -10.26 2.53 11.96
N ALA A 42 -10.55 1.50 11.17
CA ALA A 42 -11.64 1.53 10.19
C ALA A 42 -13.03 1.72 10.81
N ARG A 43 -13.21 1.37 12.10
CA ARG A 43 -14.51 1.50 12.79
C ARG A 43 -14.67 2.76 13.63
N THR A 44 -13.60 3.28 14.22
CA THR A 44 -13.71 4.28 15.27
C THR A 44 -12.93 5.55 15.03
N ALA A 45 -12.12 5.61 13.95
CA ALA A 45 -11.29 6.77 13.69
C ALA A 45 -12.12 8.04 13.42
N ALA A 46 -13.27 7.93 12.78
CA ALA A 46 -14.13 9.07 12.50
C ALA A 46 -14.59 9.77 13.80
N LEU A 47 -15.04 9.00 14.78
CA LEU A 47 -15.42 9.54 16.09
C LEU A 47 -14.22 10.18 16.79
N TYR A 48 -13.05 9.55 16.76
CA TYR A 48 -11.84 10.12 17.35
C TYR A 48 -11.49 11.47 16.71
N PHE A 49 -11.44 11.55 15.38
CA PHE A 49 -11.09 12.79 14.69
C PHE A 49 -12.18 13.86 14.81
N SER A 50 -13.44 13.49 14.97
CA SER A 50 -14.51 14.46 15.21
C SER A 50 -14.28 15.29 16.48
N GLN A 51 -13.63 14.70 17.48
CA GLN A 51 -13.33 15.35 18.76
C GLN A 51 -11.95 16.04 18.78
N ASN A 52 -11.00 15.56 17.97
CA ASN A 52 -9.60 15.98 18.07
C ASN A 52 -9.16 16.96 16.96
N VAL A 53 -9.93 17.08 15.87
CA VAL A 53 -9.67 18.08 14.82
C VAL A 53 -10.36 19.39 15.23
N PRO A 54 -9.61 20.49 15.44
CA PRO A 54 -10.21 21.76 15.83
C PRO A 54 -11.06 22.34 14.71
N ILE A 55 -12.05 23.14 15.06
CA ILE A 55 -12.82 23.92 14.10
C ILE A 55 -11.93 25.06 13.58
N SER A 56 -11.88 25.22 12.28
CA SER A 56 -11.08 26.27 11.64
C SER A 56 -11.73 26.73 10.34
N GLU A 57 -11.87 28.03 10.20
CA GLU A 57 -12.36 28.67 8.96
C GLU A 57 -11.33 28.65 7.82
N HIS A 58 -10.08 28.26 8.11
CA HIS A 58 -9.02 28.22 7.12
C HIS A 58 -9.01 26.93 6.29
N TYR A 59 -9.66 25.86 6.74
CA TYR A 59 -9.74 24.61 5.97
C TYR A 59 -10.58 24.81 4.72
N ARG A 60 -10.10 24.30 3.58
CA ARG A 60 -10.80 24.33 2.29
C ARG A 60 -10.95 22.93 1.70
N ILE A 61 -9.99 22.08 1.92
CA ILE A 61 -9.94 20.73 1.38
C ILE A 61 -9.74 19.75 2.54
N LEU A 62 -10.51 18.66 2.52
CA LEU A 62 -10.32 17.49 3.37
C LEU A 62 -9.80 16.34 2.51
N PHE A 63 -8.56 15.93 2.74
CA PHE A 63 -7.96 14.74 2.13
C PHE A 63 -7.88 13.63 3.16
N ALA A 64 -8.42 12.46 2.84
CA ALA A 64 -8.41 11.30 3.74
C ALA A 64 -8.16 10.00 2.96
N SER A 65 -7.55 9.01 3.64
CA SER A 65 -7.48 7.66 3.11
C SER A 65 -8.79 6.90 3.31
N SER A 66 -9.02 5.85 2.52
CA SER A 66 -10.23 5.03 2.54
C SER A 66 -10.40 4.19 3.83
N VAL A 67 -9.42 4.21 4.74
CA VAL A 67 -9.56 3.63 6.08
C VAL A 67 -10.51 4.46 6.95
N LEU A 68 -10.56 5.77 6.72
CA LEU A 68 -11.48 6.66 7.43
C LEU A 68 -12.92 6.48 6.92
N ASN A 69 -13.87 6.27 7.82
CA ASN A 69 -15.30 6.42 7.49
C ASN A 69 -15.63 7.91 7.33
N LEU A 70 -15.49 8.40 6.09
CA LEU A 70 -15.68 9.80 5.76
C LEU A 70 -17.13 10.24 5.99
N THR A 71 -18.09 9.35 5.76
CA THR A 71 -19.52 9.63 5.96
C THR A 71 -19.83 9.89 7.43
N GLU A 72 -19.30 9.06 8.33
CA GLU A 72 -19.46 9.24 9.77
C GLU A 72 -18.79 10.54 10.23
N LEU A 73 -17.57 10.83 9.76
CA LEU A 73 -16.88 12.06 10.13
C LEU A 73 -17.65 13.31 9.72
N THR A 74 -18.15 13.34 8.48
CA THR A 74 -18.90 14.51 7.97
C THR A 74 -20.26 14.68 8.61
N ALA A 75 -20.89 13.58 9.05
CA ALA A 75 -22.14 13.63 9.83
C ALA A 75 -21.91 14.20 11.25
N LEU A 76 -20.81 13.80 11.90
CA LEU A 76 -20.44 14.29 13.23
C LEU A 76 -19.85 15.72 13.18
N ARG A 77 -19.29 16.14 12.05
CA ARG A 77 -18.63 17.42 11.83
C ARG A 77 -19.14 18.07 10.54
N PRO A 78 -20.32 18.72 10.56
CA PRO A 78 -20.90 19.37 9.39
C PRO A 78 -20.02 20.47 8.80
N ASP A 79 -19.15 21.09 9.59
CA ASP A 79 -18.15 22.06 9.14
C ASP A 79 -17.14 21.40 8.17
N LEU A 80 -16.67 20.19 8.48
CA LEU A 80 -15.80 19.41 7.60
C LEU A 80 -16.55 18.86 6.37
N GLY A 81 -17.86 18.62 6.51
CA GLY A 81 -18.73 18.21 5.41
C GLY A 81 -18.85 19.24 4.28
N LYS A 82 -18.66 20.54 4.58
CA LYS A 82 -18.67 21.64 3.60
C LYS A 82 -17.38 21.77 2.79
N LEU A 83 -16.30 21.13 3.23
CA LEU A 83 -15.02 21.17 2.53
C LEU A 83 -15.08 20.33 1.25
N LYS A 84 -14.20 20.63 0.27
CA LYS A 84 -13.94 19.72 -0.84
C LYS A 84 -13.32 18.43 -0.30
N LYS A 85 -14.01 17.32 -0.42
CA LYS A 85 -13.64 16.02 0.14
C LYS A 85 -12.98 15.14 -0.91
N ILE A 86 -11.75 14.74 -0.65
CA ILE A 86 -10.95 13.87 -1.52
C ILE A 86 -10.64 12.59 -0.74
N LEU A 87 -11.09 11.46 -1.27
CA LEU A 87 -10.89 10.14 -0.69
C LEU A 87 -9.86 9.36 -1.50
N TYR A 88 -8.76 8.94 -0.86
CA TYR A 88 -7.68 8.19 -1.51
C TYR A 88 -7.68 6.72 -1.11
N PHE A 89 -7.67 5.83 -2.11
CA PHE A 89 -7.65 4.38 -1.93
C PHE A 89 -6.23 3.83 -2.11
N HIS A 90 -5.64 3.33 -1.03
CA HIS A 90 -4.45 2.47 -1.09
C HIS A 90 -4.83 1.04 -1.47
N GLU A 91 -5.90 0.52 -0.87
CA GLU A 91 -6.53 -0.78 -1.14
C GLU A 91 -8.05 -0.65 -0.99
N ASN A 92 -8.81 -1.66 -1.49
CA ASN A 92 -10.25 -1.72 -1.29
C ASN A 92 -10.67 -2.96 -0.51
N GLN A 93 -11.75 -2.85 0.26
CA GLN A 93 -12.25 -3.92 1.13
C GLN A 93 -13.39 -4.75 0.49
N LEU A 94 -13.59 -4.63 -0.82
CA LEU A 94 -14.58 -5.41 -1.56
C LEU A 94 -13.96 -6.67 -2.18
N VAL A 95 -12.69 -6.57 -2.61
CA VAL A 95 -12.01 -7.64 -3.34
C VAL A 95 -10.61 -7.90 -2.81
N TYR A 96 -9.77 -6.86 -2.69
CA TYR A 96 -8.36 -6.99 -2.38
C TYR A 96 -7.94 -5.97 -1.31
N PRO A 97 -7.23 -6.38 -0.26
CA PRO A 97 -6.65 -7.72 0.03
C PRO A 97 -7.54 -8.67 0.84
N VAL A 98 -8.84 -8.68 0.62
CA VAL A 98 -9.80 -9.50 1.39
C VAL A 98 -9.54 -10.99 1.15
N LYS A 99 -9.10 -11.71 2.20
CA LYS A 99 -8.77 -13.14 2.14
C LYS A 99 -9.96 -14.04 2.48
N LYS A 100 -10.73 -13.69 3.52
CA LYS A 100 -11.92 -14.42 3.97
C LYS A 100 -12.97 -13.41 4.38
N HIS A 101 -14.17 -13.56 3.84
CA HIS A 101 -15.32 -12.75 4.25
C HIS A 101 -15.85 -13.30 5.56
N GLN A 102 -15.80 -12.49 6.60
CA GLN A 102 -16.55 -12.71 7.83
C GLN A 102 -17.73 -11.75 7.81
N GLU A 103 -18.86 -12.14 8.38
CA GLU A 103 -20.07 -11.31 8.42
C GLU A 103 -19.79 -9.90 8.97
N ARG A 104 -18.95 -9.81 9.99
CA ARG A 104 -18.51 -8.53 10.58
C ARG A 104 -17.71 -7.64 9.62
N ASP A 105 -17.09 -8.20 8.59
CA ASP A 105 -16.20 -7.49 7.67
C ASP A 105 -16.99 -6.77 6.56
N PHE A 106 -18.29 -7.09 6.42
CA PHE A 106 -19.20 -6.35 5.55
C PHE A 106 -19.11 -4.83 5.78
N GLN A 107 -19.00 -4.41 7.04
CA GLN A 107 -18.99 -3.00 7.39
C GLN A 107 -17.82 -2.21 6.77
N TYR A 108 -16.67 -2.83 6.55
CA TYR A 108 -15.51 -2.13 5.96
C TYR A 108 -15.76 -1.72 4.52
N GLY A 109 -16.19 -2.67 3.68
CA GLY A 109 -16.54 -2.39 2.30
C GLY A 109 -17.74 -1.46 2.18
N TYR A 110 -18.74 -1.63 3.04
CA TYR A 110 -19.92 -0.76 3.11
C TYR A 110 -19.53 0.69 3.44
N ASN A 111 -18.68 0.90 4.43
CA ASN A 111 -18.17 2.23 4.79
C ASN A 111 -17.38 2.88 3.64
N GLN A 112 -16.60 2.10 2.87
CA GLN A 112 -15.90 2.62 1.70
C GLN A 112 -16.86 3.09 0.62
N ILE A 113 -17.93 2.34 0.35
CA ILE A 113 -18.98 2.75 -0.61
C ILE A 113 -19.66 4.03 -0.14
N LEU A 114 -20.09 4.10 1.13
CA LEU A 114 -20.70 5.31 1.69
C LEU A 114 -19.76 6.52 1.62
N SER A 115 -18.49 6.32 1.93
CA SER A 115 -17.46 7.36 1.86
C SER A 115 -17.26 7.89 0.44
N CYS A 116 -17.35 7.01 -0.59
CA CYS A 116 -17.33 7.42 -1.98
C CYS A 116 -18.55 8.27 -2.37
N LEU A 117 -19.73 7.98 -1.80
CA LEU A 117 -20.94 8.75 -2.09
C LEU A 117 -20.85 10.19 -1.58
N VAL A 118 -20.26 10.41 -0.41
CA VAL A 118 -20.11 11.75 0.18
C VAL A 118 -18.86 12.51 -0.29
N ALA A 119 -17.86 11.80 -0.86
CA ALA A 119 -16.68 12.42 -1.43
C ALA A 119 -17.02 13.18 -2.72
N ASP A 120 -16.32 14.31 -2.94
CA ASP A 120 -16.38 15.07 -4.19
C ASP A 120 -15.45 14.47 -5.25
N MET A 121 -14.33 13.89 -4.81
CA MET A 121 -13.41 13.14 -5.66
C MET A 121 -12.92 11.87 -4.96
N VAL A 122 -12.82 10.79 -5.74
CA VAL A 122 -12.30 9.49 -5.29
C VAL A 122 -11.06 9.16 -6.13
N VAL A 123 -9.94 8.97 -5.47
CA VAL A 123 -8.65 8.73 -6.12
C VAL A 123 -8.15 7.34 -5.78
N PHE A 124 -7.84 6.56 -6.81
CA PHE A 124 -7.28 5.22 -6.67
C PHE A 124 -5.80 5.20 -7.08
N ASN A 125 -5.02 4.35 -6.42
CA ASN A 125 -3.59 4.20 -6.70
C ASN A 125 -3.28 3.37 -7.95
N SER A 126 -4.29 2.75 -8.58
CA SER A 126 -4.15 1.96 -9.81
C SER A 126 -5.50 1.80 -10.50
N VAL A 127 -5.47 1.48 -11.80
CA VAL A 127 -6.67 1.12 -12.57
C VAL A 127 -7.28 -0.15 -12.01
N PHE A 128 -6.46 -1.15 -11.70
CA PHE A 128 -6.91 -2.40 -11.07
C PHE A 128 -7.71 -2.13 -9.78
N ASN A 129 -7.19 -1.29 -8.87
CA ASN A 129 -7.87 -0.98 -7.62
C ASN A 129 -9.21 -0.28 -7.87
N MET A 130 -9.26 0.65 -8.81
CA MET A 130 -10.50 1.35 -9.19
C MET A 130 -11.53 0.40 -9.80
N GLU A 131 -11.17 -0.35 -10.83
CA GLU A 131 -12.10 -1.22 -11.54
C GLU A 131 -12.57 -2.39 -10.67
N SER A 132 -11.67 -3.02 -9.91
CA SER A 132 -12.04 -4.10 -8.99
C SER A 132 -13.01 -3.63 -7.90
N PHE A 133 -12.86 -2.40 -7.41
CA PHE A 133 -13.79 -1.81 -6.46
C PHE A 133 -15.16 -1.56 -7.11
N LEU A 134 -15.19 -0.80 -8.22
CA LEU A 134 -16.43 -0.35 -8.86
C LEU A 134 -17.26 -1.52 -9.36
N THR A 135 -16.65 -2.47 -10.08
CA THR A 135 -17.37 -3.63 -10.62
C THR A 135 -17.88 -4.58 -9.55
N SER A 136 -17.26 -4.58 -8.35
CA SER A 136 -17.68 -5.43 -7.24
C SER A 136 -18.79 -4.85 -6.37
N ILE A 137 -19.13 -3.57 -6.50
CA ILE A 137 -20.20 -2.93 -5.71
C ILE A 137 -21.51 -3.70 -5.83
N GLY A 138 -21.92 -4.03 -7.06
CA GLY A 138 -23.19 -4.73 -7.30
C GLY A 138 -23.24 -6.13 -6.65
N LYS A 139 -22.12 -6.89 -6.72
CA LYS A 139 -21.99 -8.20 -6.06
C LYS A 139 -22.00 -8.06 -4.53
N PHE A 140 -21.26 -7.07 -4.03
CA PHE A 140 -21.18 -6.79 -2.59
C PHE A 140 -22.55 -6.40 -2.00
N MET A 141 -23.32 -5.57 -2.69
CA MET A 141 -24.67 -5.18 -2.24
C MET A 141 -25.66 -6.37 -2.20
N LYS A 142 -25.39 -7.48 -2.91
CA LYS A 142 -26.21 -8.70 -2.82
C LYS A 142 -26.11 -9.40 -1.47
N LEU A 143 -25.12 -9.08 -0.63
CA LEU A 143 -25.01 -9.56 0.74
C LEU A 143 -26.12 -8.99 1.66
N ILE A 144 -26.73 -7.86 1.28
CA ILE A 144 -27.90 -7.30 1.98
C ILE A 144 -29.11 -8.18 1.66
N PRO A 145 -29.89 -8.64 2.66
CA PRO A 145 -30.99 -9.60 2.44
C PRO A 145 -32.08 -9.08 1.52
N ASP A 146 -32.49 -7.82 1.71
CA ASP A 146 -33.58 -7.16 1.01
C ASP A 146 -33.29 -5.65 0.79
N HIS A 147 -34.21 -4.93 0.13
CA HIS A 147 -34.13 -3.47 -0.09
C HIS A 147 -32.74 -2.97 -0.55
N ARG A 148 -32.11 -3.68 -1.47
CA ARG A 148 -30.75 -3.43 -1.95
C ARG A 148 -30.68 -2.14 -2.75
N PRO A 149 -29.75 -1.23 -2.42
CA PRO A 149 -29.44 -0.07 -3.25
C PRO A 149 -28.98 -0.51 -4.65
N LYS A 150 -29.37 0.27 -5.67
CA LYS A 150 -29.02 0.01 -7.06
C LYS A 150 -28.20 1.18 -7.62
N ASP A 151 -27.52 0.92 -8.72
CA ASP A 151 -26.84 1.94 -9.54
C ASP A 151 -25.76 2.76 -8.82
N LEU A 152 -25.24 2.26 -7.69
CA LEU A 152 -24.19 2.95 -6.91
C LEU A 152 -22.90 3.13 -7.69
N GLU A 153 -22.55 2.16 -8.53
CA GLU A 153 -21.37 2.26 -9.41
C GLU A 153 -21.49 3.47 -10.34
N SER A 154 -22.64 3.65 -10.98
CA SER A 154 -22.87 4.75 -11.93
C SER A 154 -22.82 6.13 -11.27
N ILE A 155 -23.16 6.21 -9.97
CA ILE A 155 -23.08 7.43 -9.16
C ILE A 155 -21.63 7.73 -8.76
N ILE A 156 -20.86 6.69 -8.42
CA ILE A 156 -19.49 6.83 -7.90
C ILE A 156 -18.48 7.01 -9.02
N ARG A 157 -18.58 6.25 -10.11
CA ARG A 157 -17.61 6.23 -11.22
C ARG A 157 -17.24 7.62 -11.78
N PRO A 158 -18.16 8.57 -11.99
CA PRO A 158 -17.82 9.89 -12.49
C PRO A 158 -16.91 10.72 -11.58
N LYS A 159 -16.85 10.38 -10.29
CA LYS A 159 -15.99 11.05 -9.30
C LYS A 159 -14.59 10.41 -9.20
N CYS A 160 -14.38 9.26 -9.87
CA CYS A 160 -13.16 8.46 -9.74
C CYS A 160 -12.09 8.90 -10.72
N GLN A 161 -10.84 8.88 -10.24
CA GLN A 161 -9.66 9.02 -11.08
C GLN A 161 -8.50 8.19 -10.53
N VAL A 162 -7.54 7.87 -11.40
CA VAL A 162 -6.32 7.15 -11.01
C VAL A 162 -5.16 8.11 -10.93
N ILE A 163 -4.53 8.17 -9.76
CA ILE A 163 -3.22 8.76 -9.56
C ILE A 163 -2.35 7.70 -8.88
N TYR A 164 -1.39 7.17 -9.61
CA TYR A 164 -0.53 6.10 -9.11
C TYR A 164 0.16 6.50 -7.81
N PHE A 165 0.50 5.49 -7.01
CA PHE A 165 1.23 5.71 -5.78
C PHE A 165 2.61 6.30 -6.09
N PRO A 166 2.96 7.47 -5.51
CA PRO A 166 4.20 8.15 -5.81
C PRO A 166 5.38 7.52 -5.07
N ILE A 167 6.49 7.35 -5.78
CA ILE A 167 7.72 6.79 -5.23
C ILE A 167 8.80 7.86 -5.24
N ARG A 168 9.44 8.04 -4.09
CA ARG A 168 10.71 8.77 -3.98
C ARG A 168 11.84 7.74 -4.09
N PHE A 169 12.47 7.67 -5.26
CA PHE A 169 13.55 6.75 -5.48
C PHE A 169 14.79 7.15 -4.68
N PRO A 170 15.41 6.22 -3.91
CA PRO A 170 16.60 6.49 -3.13
C PRO A 170 17.83 6.67 -4.02
N ASP A 171 18.86 7.37 -3.53
CA ASP A 171 20.15 7.39 -4.21
C ASP A 171 20.89 6.07 -4.00
N VAL A 172 20.92 5.26 -5.05
CA VAL A 172 21.59 3.94 -5.06
C VAL A 172 22.95 3.97 -5.76
N SER A 173 23.48 5.15 -6.08
CA SER A 173 24.71 5.32 -6.87
C SER A 173 25.94 4.66 -6.22
N ARG A 174 25.95 4.54 -4.90
CA ARG A 174 27.06 3.91 -4.14
C ARG A 174 27.03 2.38 -4.13
N PHE A 175 25.88 1.78 -4.42
CA PHE A 175 25.65 0.33 -4.24
C PHE A 175 25.48 -0.44 -5.54
N MET A 176 25.34 0.27 -6.67
CA MET A 176 25.06 -0.36 -7.93
C MET A 176 26.22 -0.26 -8.93
N PRO A 177 26.38 -1.26 -9.81
CA PRO A 177 27.34 -1.19 -10.91
C PRO A 177 27.06 0.01 -11.81
N LYS A 178 28.11 0.67 -12.31
CA LYS A 178 28.01 1.89 -13.15
C LYS A 178 27.06 1.74 -14.34
N HIS A 179 27.07 0.59 -15.03
CA HIS A 179 26.21 0.35 -16.17
C HIS A 179 24.72 0.33 -15.81
N LYS A 180 24.36 -0.20 -14.64
CA LYS A 180 22.97 -0.17 -14.12
C LYS A 180 22.57 1.24 -13.73
N ILE A 181 23.45 2.01 -13.08
CA ILE A 181 23.19 3.42 -12.72
C ILE A 181 22.94 4.26 -13.97
N THR A 182 23.77 4.11 -15.01
CA THR A 182 23.60 4.84 -16.27
C THR A 182 22.26 4.51 -16.92
N HIS A 183 21.88 3.23 -16.92
CA HIS A 183 20.58 2.79 -17.44
C HIS A 183 19.41 3.41 -16.67
N LEU A 184 19.45 3.36 -15.32
CA LEU A 184 18.41 3.94 -14.47
C LEU A 184 18.27 5.45 -14.66
N LYS A 185 19.37 6.18 -14.69
CA LYS A 185 19.37 7.63 -14.98
C LYS A 185 18.69 7.94 -16.31
N ARG A 186 18.97 7.15 -17.35
CA ARG A 186 18.32 7.29 -18.65
C ARG A 186 16.81 7.03 -18.55
N MET A 187 16.39 6.00 -17.83
CA MET A 187 14.96 5.67 -17.66
C MET A 187 14.19 6.75 -16.90
N LEU A 188 14.81 7.36 -15.87
CA LEU A 188 14.21 8.47 -15.12
C LEU A 188 14.25 9.80 -15.88
N SER A 189 15.20 9.97 -16.81
CA SER A 189 15.36 11.18 -17.63
C SER A 189 14.48 11.20 -18.87
N LEU A 190 13.86 10.10 -19.25
CA LEU A 190 12.87 10.08 -20.32
C LEU A 190 11.70 10.94 -19.85
N LYS A 191 11.75 12.23 -20.21
CA LYS A 191 10.64 13.16 -20.05
C LYS A 191 9.41 12.47 -20.62
N GLY A 192 8.37 12.34 -19.84
CA GLY A 192 7.07 11.96 -20.33
C GLY A 192 6.64 12.92 -21.44
N ASN A 193 7.00 12.58 -22.68
CA ASN A 193 6.21 13.04 -23.80
C ASN A 193 4.82 12.48 -23.51
N GLY A 194 3.85 13.39 -23.40
CA GLY A 194 2.45 13.05 -23.17
C GLY A 194 1.91 12.09 -24.24
N GLY A 195 2.33 10.86 -24.13
CA GLY A 195 1.73 9.73 -24.80
C GLY A 195 0.60 9.24 -23.92
N ALA A 196 -0.59 9.24 -24.45
CA ALA A 196 -1.75 8.60 -23.85
C ALA A 196 -1.31 7.25 -23.26
N ALA A 197 -1.73 6.98 -22.02
CA ALA A 197 -1.63 5.64 -21.45
C ALA A 197 -2.08 4.65 -22.53
N PRO A 198 -1.37 3.52 -22.73
CA PRO A 198 -1.82 2.53 -23.69
C PRO A 198 -3.28 2.22 -23.33
N SER A 199 -4.18 2.46 -24.29
CA SER A 199 -5.58 2.09 -24.19
C SER A 199 -5.61 0.58 -24.05
N MET A 200 -5.63 0.10 -22.80
CA MET A 200 -5.89 -1.29 -22.51
C MET A 200 -7.36 -1.52 -22.81
N ALA A 201 -7.60 -2.30 -23.85
CA ALA A 201 -8.93 -2.86 -24.10
C ALA A 201 -9.37 -3.58 -22.83
N CYS A 202 -10.58 -3.27 -22.38
CA CYS A 202 -11.22 -3.95 -21.27
C CYS A 202 -11.21 -5.47 -21.54
N PRO A 203 -10.77 -6.33 -20.62
CA PRO A 203 -10.86 -7.78 -20.80
C PRO A 203 -12.31 -8.18 -21.11
N SER A 204 -12.48 -9.11 -22.06
CA SER A 204 -13.81 -9.62 -22.37
C SER A 204 -14.44 -10.28 -21.13
N GLN A 205 -15.77 -10.29 -21.04
CA GLN A 205 -16.49 -10.92 -19.91
C GLN A 205 -16.13 -12.40 -19.69
N GLN A 206 -15.57 -13.05 -20.72
CA GLN A 206 -15.11 -14.43 -20.66
C GLN A 206 -13.78 -14.55 -19.86
N GLU A 207 -12.85 -13.62 -20.09
CA GLU A 207 -11.58 -13.59 -19.35
C GLU A 207 -11.77 -13.24 -17.87
N GLN A 208 -12.82 -12.47 -17.54
CA GLN A 208 -13.17 -12.17 -16.14
C GLN A 208 -13.70 -13.40 -15.39
N ARG A 209 -14.47 -14.28 -16.05
CA ARG A 209 -14.96 -15.53 -15.44
C ARG A 209 -13.86 -16.54 -15.22
N ASP A 210 -12.91 -16.64 -16.14
CA ASP A 210 -11.75 -17.51 -16.01
C ASP A 210 -10.83 -17.07 -14.86
N THR A 211 -10.74 -15.76 -14.62
CA THR A 211 -9.99 -15.20 -13.47
C THR A 211 -10.70 -15.45 -12.14
N GLU A 212 -12.04 -15.42 -12.09
CA GLU A 212 -12.80 -15.74 -10.87
C GLU A 212 -12.65 -17.21 -10.47
N ASN A 213 -12.65 -18.14 -11.41
CA ASN A 213 -12.44 -19.58 -11.16
C ASN A 213 -11.01 -19.87 -10.70
N LEU A 214 -10.00 -19.18 -11.26
CA LEU A 214 -8.60 -19.32 -10.84
C LEU A 214 -8.35 -18.75 -9.44
N LEU A 215 -9.11 -17.75 -8.99
CA LEU A 215 -9.03 -17.22 -7.63
C LEU A 215 -9.61 -18.17 -6.58
N GLU A 216 -10.64 -18.95 -6.92
CA GLU A 216 -11.20 -19.97 -6.03
C GLU A 216 -10.25 -21.16 -5.88
N ASP A 217 -9.62 -21.63 -6.96
CA ASP A 217 -8.65 -22.72 -6.94
C ASP A 217 -7.33 -22.33 -6.26
N PHE A 218 -6.85 -21.10 -6.48
CA PHE A 218 -5.61 -20.61 -5.84
C PHE A 218 -5.75 -20.47 -4.32
N ASN A 219 -6.95 -20.16 -3.83
CA ASN A 219 -7.23 -20.04 -2.41
C ASN A 219 -7.35 -21.40 -1.69
N SER A 220 -7.55 -22.51 -2.41
CA SER A 220 -7.69 -23.85 -1.83
C SER A 220 -6.37 -24.60 -1.68
N GLU A 221 -5.40 -24.38 -2.55
CA GLU A 221 -4.15 -25.17 -2.60
C GLU A 221 -2.94 -24.54 -1.90
N TYR A 222 -2.93 -23.20 -1.74
CA TYR A 222 -1.80 -22.53 -1.11
C TYR A 222 -2.20 -21.78 0.15
N ASN A 223 -2.08 -22.49 1.29
CA ASN A 223 -2.07 -21.92 2.64
C ASN A 223 -0.78 -21.08 2.84
N VAL A 224 -0.55 -20.09 2.00
CA VAL A 224 0.53 -19.13 2.22
C VAL A 224 -0.02 -18.06 3.14
N HIS A 225 0.26 -18.20 4.42
CA HIS A 225 0.07 -17.17 5.42
C HIS A 225 0.82 -15.90 5.01
N PHE A 226 0.11 -14.92 4.48
CA PHE A 226 0.55 -13.54 4.52
C PHE A 226 0.01 -12.92 5.81
N ASP A 227 0.74 -13.13 6.89
CA ASP A 227 0.52 -12.42 8.13
C ASP A 227 0.94 -10.97 7.97
N LEU A 228 -0.02 -10.08 7.73
CA LEU A 228 0.11 -8.66 7.99
C LEU A 228 0.05 -8.37 9.51
N ASP A 229 -0.25 -9.37 10.32
CA ASP A 229 -0.46 -9.28 11.77
C ASP A 229 0.56 -10.05 12.61
N THR A 230 1.65 -10.59 12.03
CA THR A 230 2.69 -11.27 12.81
C THR A 230 3.67 -10.28 13.43
N VAL A 231 3.15 -9.30 14.15
CA VAL A 231 3.85 -8.71 15.29
C VAL A 231 2.82 -8.57 16.41
N GLN A 232 2.90 -9.48 17.36
CA GLN A 232 2.19 -9.49 18.65
C GLN A 232 0.74 -10.01 18.65
N GLN A 233 0.60 -11.32 18.58
CA GLN A 233 -0.45 -12.05 19.26
C GLN A 233 0.20 -13.01 20.27
N GLU A 234 0.77 -12.44 21.32
CA GLU A 234 1.02 -13.17 22.56
C GLU A 234 0.31 -12.44 23.71
N ASN A 235 -0.49 -13.23 24.40
CA ASN A 235 -1.09 -12.99 25.71
C ASN A 235 -2.29 -12.03 25.81
N LEU A 236 -3.47 -12.62 25.71
CA LEU A 236 -4.64 -12.23 26.50
C LEU A 236 -5.60 -13.41 26.60
N ASP A 237 -5.26 -14.36 27.46
CA ASP A 237 -6.26 -15.16 28.15
C ASP A 237 -5.77 -15.52 29.56
N ASN A 238 -6.64 -15.27 30.52
CA ASN A 238 -6.61 -15.62 31.93
C ASN A 238 -5.73 -14.78 32.88
N SER A 239 -6.38 -13.86 33.57
CA SER A 239 -6.22 -13.80 35.03
C SER A 239 -7.42 -13.15 35.69
N SER A 240 -8.11 -13.96 36.43
CA SER A 240 -8.97 -13.60 37.55
C SER A 240 -8.18 -12.84 38.62
N MET A 241 -8.86 -11.91 39.24
CA MET A 241 -8.46 -11.11 40.42
C MET A 241 -7.73 -11.86 41.50
N GLN A 242 -6.68 -11.25 42.04
CA GLN A 242 -6.46 -11.04 43.50
C GLN A 242 -5.25 -10.14 43.72
N GLU A 243 -5.45 -8.99 44.37
CA GLU A 243 -4.47 -8.20 45.14
C GLU A 243 -4.42 -8.69 46.58
N PRO A 244 -3.60 -8.11 47.48
CA PRO A 244 -2.15 -7.87 47.51
C PRO A 244 -1.48 -8.51 48.74
N ASP A 245 -0.18 -8.48 48.91
CA ASP A 245 0.46 -7.98 50.13
C ASP A 245 1.99 -7.80 50.03
N LEU A 246 2.40 -6.75 50.71
CA LEU A 246 3.75 -6.31 50.97
C LEU A 246 4.56 -7.31 51.84
N ARG A 247 5.86 -7.55 51.56
CA ARG A 247 6.94 -7.37 52.55
C ARG A 247 8.34 -7.66 51.96
N GLN A 248 9.22 -6.81 52.42
CA GLN A 248 10.68 -6.78 52.31
C GLN A 248 11.38 -8.05 52.78
N SER A 249 12.55 -8.37 52.19
CA SER A 249 13.82 -8.40 52.94
C SER A 249 15.00 -8.96 52.10
N ASN A 250 16.01 -8.24 52.18
CA ASN A 250 17.48 -8.37 52.08
C ASN A 250 18.14 -9.73 52.09
N SER A 251 19.28 -9.63 51.45
CA SER A 251 20.63 -10.23 51.75
C SER A 251 21.05 -11.34 50.80
N SER A 252 22.04 -11.13 50.03
CA SER A 252 23.50 -11.07 50.18
C SER A 252 24.21 -12.40 49.92
N VAL A 253 25.21 -12.31 49.04
CA VAL A 253 26.58 -12.83 49.12
C VAL A 253 26.96 -14.15 48.43
N ASN A 254 27.88 -13.98 47.47
CA ASN A 254 29.07 -14.79 47.09
C ASN A 254 28.87 -16.19 46.50
N SER A 255 29.62 -16.63 45.53
CA SER A 255 30.94 -16.40 44.97
C SER A 255 31.25 -17.50 43.94
N SER A 256 32.02 -17.12 42.93
CA SER A 256 33.04 -17.91 42.21
C SER A 256 32.64 -19.21 41.49
N SER A 257 32.89 -19.40 40.21
CA SER A 257 34.19 -19.54 39.57
C SER A 257 34.04 -19.94 38.09
N HIS A 258 34.84 -19.36 37.24
CA HIS A 258 35.46 -19.82 36.00
C HIS A 258 34.80 -20.92 35.16
N HIS A 259 34.40 -20.59 33.93
CA HIS A 259 35.11 -21.06 32.72
C HIS A 259 34.77 -20.14 31.54
N GLY A 260 35.81 -19.66 30.89
CA GLY A 260 35.72 -18.82 29.71
C GLY A 260 35.40 -19.66 28.49
N GLU A 261 34.47 -19.18 27.70
CA GLU A 261 34.42 -19.44 26.27
C GLU A 261 34.29 -18.12 25.54
N ASN A 262 35.29 -17.88 24.71
CA ASN A 262 35.44 -16.75 23.83
C ASN A 262 34.35 -16.82 22.74
N GLU A 263 33.21 -16.17 22.91
CA GLU A 263 32.39 -15.77 21.81
C GLU A 263 32.92 -14.43 21.27
N GLN A 264 33.73 -14.54 20.23
CA GLN A 264 34.05 -13.42 19.36
C GLN A 264 32.75 -13.03 18.61
N ASN A 265 32.09 -12.03 19.16
CA ASN A 265 31.07 -11.26 18.41
C ASN A 265 31.76 -10.55 17.24
N LEU A 266 31.81 -11.23 16.09
CA LEU A 266 32.11 -10.63 14.80
C LEU A 266 30.91 -9.77 14.40
N THR A 267 30.87 -8.55 14.85
CA THR A 267 30.06 -7.49 14.23
C THR A 267 30.65 -7.20 12.86
N LEU A 268 30.23 -7.95 11.87
CA LEU A 268 30.52 -7.67 10.46
C LEU A 268 29.85 -6.34 10.08
N ASN A 269 30.68 -5.33 9.93
CA ASN A 269 30.27 -4.06 9.35
C ASN A 269 29.73 -4.32 7.93
N PRO A 270 28.49 -3.93 7.59
CA PRO A 270 27.94 -4.16 6.24
C PRO A 270 28.78 -3.55 5.11
N CYS A 271 29.67 -2.62 5.43
CA CYS A 271 30.55 -1.96 4.45
C CYS A 271 31.79 -2.79 4.07
N ASP A 272 32.25 -3.71 4.91
CA ASP A 272 33.50 -4.45 4.65
C ASP A 272 33.30 -5.67 3.75
N THR A 273 32.07 -6.17 3.64
CA THR A 273 31.72 -7.28 2.74
C THR A 273 31.69 -6.90 1.26
N LEU A 274 31.79 -5.62 0.92
CA LEU A 274 31.65 -5.14 -0.47
C LEU A 274 33.01 -4.82 -1.17
N ARG A 275 34.11 -4.87 -0.46
CA ARG A 275 35.45 -4.66 -1.03
C ARG A 275 36.11 -6.01 -1.28
N GLY A 276 36.02 -6.53 -2.50
CA GLY A 276 36.84 -7.62 -2.96
C GLY A 276 36.18 -8.95 -3.31
N VAL A 277 34.86 -9.03 -3.29
CA VAL A 277 34.16 -10.25 -3.72
C VAL A 277 34.01 -10.25 -5.24
N ASP A 278 34.59 -11.25 -5.88
CA ASP A 278 34.43 -11.54 -7.29
C ASP A 278 32.93 -11.51 -7.67
N ASN A 279 32.61 -10.95 -8.83
CA ASN A 279 31.23 -10.76 -9.31
C ASN A 279 30.41 -12.07 -9.38
N GLN A 280 31.09 -13.24 -9.26
CA GLN A 280 30.45 -14.55 -9.25
C GLN A 280 29.87 -14.95 -7.90
N GLN A 281 30.29 -14.34 -6.79
CA GLN A 281 29.88 -14.70 -5.42
C GLN A 281 28.80 -13.78 -4.83
N ARG A 282 28.37 -12.74 -5.56
CA ARG A 282 27.30 -11.87 -5.07
C ARG A 282 25.97 -12.60 -5.01
N PRO A 283 25.22 -12.51 -3.89
CA PRO A 283 23.92 -13.16 -3.78
C PRO A 283 22.96 -12.63 -4.87
N LEU A 284 22.05 -13.50 -5.30
CA LEU A 284 20.95 -13.11 -6.16
C LEU A 284 19.83 -12.56 -5.28
N HIS A 285 19.41 -11.33 -5.55
CA HIS A 285 18.28 -10.73 -4.87
C HIS A 285 17.03 -10.92 -5.73
N LEU A 286 16.15 -11.79 -5.28
CA LEU A 286 14.79 -11.93 -5.76
C LEU A 286 13.89 -11.23 -4.75
N VAL A 287 13.07 -10.30 -5.19
CA VAL A 287 12.17 -9.57 -4.32
C VAL A 287 10.77 -10.14 -4.45
N TRP A 288 10.26 -10.59 -3.35
CA TRP A 288 8.87 -10.97 -3.11
C TRP A 288 8.21 -9.89 -2.25
N PRO A 289 6.94 -9.64 -2.31
CA PRO A 289 6.15 -8.43 -2.43
C PRO A 289 6.39 -7.33 -1.38
N HIS A 290 5.86 -6.18 -1.67
CA HIS A 290 5.93 -4.85 -1.06
C HIS A 290 7.19 -4.04 -1.46
N ARG A 291 6.98 -2.84 -2.02
CA ARG A 291 7.98 -1.90 -2.53
C ARG A 291 8.75 -2.42 -3.76
N TRP A 292 8.04 -2.88 -4.74
CA TRP A 292 8.61 -3.57 -5.91
C TRP A 292 9.35 -2.66 -6.85
N LEU A 293 8.81 -1.47 -7.11
CA LEU A 293 9.45 -0.52 -8.00
C LEU A 293 10.75 -0.01 -7.38
N GLU A 294 10.79 0.18 -6.07
CA GLU A 294 12.05 0.51 -5.36
C GLU A 294 13.06 -0.62 -5.48
N ALA A 295 12.62 -1.87 -5.35
CA ALA A 295 13.52 -3.02 -5.49
C ALA A 295 14.03 -3.17 -6.93
N VAL A 296 13.17 -2.98 -7.92
CA VAL A 296 13.57 -2.97 -9.33
C VAL A 296 14.51 -1.81 -9.61
N TYR A 297 14.24 -0.64 -9.05
CA TYR A 297 15.14 0.50 -9.11
C TYR A 297 16.51 0.19 -8.50
N CYS A 298 16.56 -0.59 -7.41
CA CYS A 298 17.80 -1.11 -6.84
C CYS A 298 18.44 -2.25 -7.66
N GLY A 299 17.94 -2.53 -8.86
CA GLY A 299 18.53 -3.49 -9.81
C GLY A 299 18.07 -4.93 -9.62
N CYS A 300 17.03 -5.18 -8.81
CA CYS A 300 16.42 -6.50 -8.71
C CYS A 300 15.66 -6.87 -9.99
N TYR A 301 15.64 -8.15 -10.31
CA TYR A 301 14.80 -8.69 -11.39
C TYR A 301 13.37 -8.84 -10.89
N PRO A 302 12.36 -8.18 -11.47
CA PRO A 302 10.98 -8.42 -11.10
C PRO A 302 10.50 -9.78 -11.62
N LEU A 303 9.84 -10.55 -10.78
CA LEU A 303 9.19 -11.79 -11.15
C LEU A 303 7.85 -11.86 -10.45
N CYS A 304 6.78 -11.54 -11.16
CA CYS A 304 5.48 -11.25 -10.61
C CYS A 304 4.39 -12.13 -11.23
N PRO A 305 3.30 -12.46 -10.53
CA PRO A 305 2.16 -13.12 -11.15
C PRO A 305 1.51 -12.21 -12.21
N LYS A 306 0.95 -12.81 -13.26
CA LYS A 306 0.12 -12.10 -14.24
C LYS A 306 -1.28 -11.91 -13.66
N ASP A 307 -1.37 -11.20 -12.55
CA ASP A 307 -2.61 -11.02 -11.80
C ASP A 307 -2.59 -9.67 -11.05
N LEU A 308 -3.71 -9.26 -10.49
CA LEU A 308 -3.88 -8.04 -9.71
C LEU A 308 -3.33 -6.81 -10.45
N VAL A 309 -2.56 -5.98 -9.76
CA VAL A 309 -1.97 -4.74 -10.31
C VAL A 309 -0.71 -4.99 -11.16
N TYR A 310 -0.13 -6.19 -11.13
CA TYR A 310 1.17 -6.45 -11.75
C TYR A 310 1.23 -6.25 -13.25
N PRO A 311 0.21 -6.70 -14.04
CA PRO A 311 0.18 -6.43 -15.47
C PRO A 311 0.10 -4.95 -15.85
N GLU A 312 -0.39 -4.12 -14.93
CA GLU A 312 -0.45 -2.66 -15.10
C GLU A 312 0.92 -1.99 -14.91
N ILE A 313 1.78 -2.60 -14.06
CA ILE A 313 3.06 -2.02 -13.67
C ILE A 313 4.22 -2.62 -14.48
N PHE A 314 4.19 -3.94 -14.74
CA PHE A 314 5.32 -4.67 -15.30
C PHE A 314 5.04 -5.20 -16.70
N PRO A 315 6.01 -5.06 -17.64
CA PRO A 315 5.96 -5.73 -18.92
C PRO A 315 5.76 -7.25 -18.80
N ALA A 316 5.09 -7.84 -19.80
CA ALA A 316 4.71 -9.25 -19.82
C ALA A 316 5.89 -10.23 -19.62
N GLU A 317 7.11 -9.83 -20.00
CA GLU A 317 8.31 -10.64 -19.84
C GLU A 317 8.65 -10.95 -18.36
N TYR A 318 8.16 -10.14 -17.43
CA TYR A 318 8.36 -10.31 -15.99
C TYR A 318 7.24 -11.07 -15.30
N LEU A 319 6.15 -11.36 -16.02
CA LEU A 319 4.97 -11.96 -15.48
C LEU A 319 4.95 -13.48 -15.69
N TYR A 320 4.43 -14.21 -14.71
CA TYR A 320 4.13 -15.64 -14.83
C TYR A 320 2.65 -15.88 -14.56
N SER A 321 2.08 -16.88 -15.26
CA SER A 321 0.64 -17.20 -15.13
C SER A 321 0.38 -18.47 -14.32
N THR A 322 1.38 -19.33 -14.17
CA THR A 322 1.21 -20.60 -13.42
C THR A 322 2.40 -20.87 -12.50
N PRO A 323 2.21 -21.69 -11.43
CA PRO A 323 3.29 -22.12 -10.56
C PRO A 323 4.43 -22.85 -11.30
N GLU A 324 4.10 -23.59 -12.36
CA GLU A 324 5.11 -24.31 -13.18
C GLU A 324 5.99 -23.30 -13.95
N GLN A 325 5.40 -22.23 -14.48
CA GLN A 325 6.17 -21.15 -15.13
C GLN A 325 7.08 -20.47 -14.11
N LEU A 326 6.60 -20.20 -12.89
CA LEU A 326 7.41 -19.66 -11.82
C LEU A 326 8.58 -20.58 -11.48
N SER A 327 8.30 -21.86 -11.23
CA SER A 327 9.30 -22.88 -10.90
C SER A 327 10.36 -22.99 -12.00
N LYS A 328 9.95 -23.06 -13.27
CA LYS A 328 10.86 -23.12 -14.44
C LYS A 328 11.75 -21.89 -14.54
N ARG A 329 11.19 -20.69 -14.29
CA ARG A 329 11.98 -19.44 -14.29
C ARG A 329 12.99 -19.42 -13.15
N LEU A 330 12.60 -19.80 -11.93
CA LEU A 330 13.49 -19.89 -10.78
C LEU A 330 14.62 -20.88 -11.02
N GLN A 331 14.32 -22.08 -11.54
CA GLN A 331 15.33 -23.08 -11.90
C GLN A 331 16.32 -22.55 -12.95
N ASN A 332 15.81 -21.82 -13.94
CA ASN A 332 16.67 -21.20 -14.96
C ASN A 332 17.60 -20.14 -14.35
N PHE A 333 17.09 -19.34 -13.42
CA PHE A 333 17.89 -18.33 -12.72
C PHE A 333 18.97 -18.94 -11.82
N CYS A 334 18.67 -20.07 -11.19
CA CYS A 334 19.67 -20.83 -10.42
C CYS A 334 20.77 -21.41 -11.32
N LYS A 335 20.40 -21.93 -12.51
CA LYS A 335 21.37 -22.49 -13.48
C LYS A 335 22.17 -21.38 -14.19
N ARG A 336 21.55 -20.21 -14.39
CA ARG A 336 22.13 -19.09 -15.13
C ARG A 336 21.97 -17.77 -14.38
N PRO A 337 22.70 -17.58 -13.28
CA PRO A 337 22.60 -16.37 -12.45
C PRO A 337 23.04 -15.10 -13.20
N ASP A 338 23.80 -15.24 -14.27
CA ASP A 338 24.19 -14.14 -15.17
C ASP A 338 22.99 -13.38 -15.74
N ILE A 339 21.87 -14.07 -15.99
CA ILE A 339 20.63 -13.46 -16.50
C ILE A 339 20.16 -12.35 -15.55
N ILE A 340 20.09 -12.62 -14.25
CA ILE A 340 19.64 -11.64 -13.25
C ILE A 340 20.71 -10.58 -13.02
N ARG A 341 21.98 -10.97 -12.89
CA ARG A 341 23.09 -10.06 -12.58
C ARG A 341 23.30 -9.00 -13.66
N LYS A 342 23.16 -9.39 -14.94
CA LYS A 342 23.31 -8.50 -16.09
C LYS A 342 22.02 -7.81 -16.50
N HIS A 343 20.90 -8.18 -15.86
CA HIS A 343 19.60 -7.66 -16.24
C HIS A 343 19.52 -6.13 -16.10
N LEU A 344 18.95 -5.51 -17.13
CA LEU A 344 18.56 -4.11 -17.15
C LEU A 344 17.04 -4.07 -17.34
N TYR A 345 16.35 -3.48 -16.40
CA TYR A 345 14.89 -3.37 -16.44
C TYR A 345 14.42 -2.60 -17.66
N LYS A 346 13.37 -3.10 -18.34
CA LYS A 346 12.89 -2.55 -19.61
C LYS A 346 11.55 -1.80 -19.50
N GLY A 347 10.89 -1.91 -18.35
CA GLY A 347 9.63 -1.20 -18.11
C GLY A 347 9.84 0.27 -17.77
N GLU A 348 8.77 1.01 -17.74
CA GLU A 348 8.77 2.41 -17.35
C GLU A 348 8.76 2.54 -15.83
N MET A 349 9.52 3.49 -15.29
CA MET A 349 9.55 3.80 -13.87
C MET A 349 9.31 5.29 -13.59
N ALA A 350 9.61 6.15 -14.57
CA ALA A 350 9.55 7.60 -14.38
C ALA A 350 8.14 8.08 -14.02
N SER A 351 7.11 7.46 -14.60
CA SER A 351 5.69 7.78 -14.36
C SER A 351 5.23 7.55 -12.93
N PHE A 352 5.93 6.70 -12.17
CA PHE A 352 5.65 6.42 -10.77
C PHE A 352 6.48 7.31 -9.80
N SER A 353 7.42 8.10 -10.33
CA SER A 353 8.22 8.99 -9.50
C SER A 353 7.40 10.13 -8.91
N TRP A 354 7.77 10.57 -7.69
CA TRP A 354 7.18 11.78 -7.12
C TRP A 354 7.32 12.97 -8.07
N ALA A 355 8.46 13.10 -8.74
CA ALA A 355 8.71 14.20 -9.69
C ALA A 355 7.67 14.24 -10.83
N ALA A 356 7.20 13.09 -11.30
CA ALA A 356 6.17 13.01 -12.35
C ALA A 356 4.75 13.21 -11.80
N LEU A 357 4.49 12.75 -10.58
CA LEU A 357 3.14 12.73 -10.01
C LEU A 357 2.79 13.96 -9.17
N ARG A 358 3.78 14.68 -8.64
CA ARG A 358 3.57 15.85 -7.77
C ARG A 358 2.63 16.90 -8.37
N GLY A 359 2.73 17.12 -9.69
CA GLY A 359 1.85 18.05 -10.39
C GLY A 359 0.38 17.63 -10.36
N LYS A 360 0.10 16.33 -10.49
CA LYS A 360 -1.26 15.77 -10.40
C LYS A 360 -1.82 15.93 -8.99
N PHE A 361 -1.03 15.60 -7.96
CA PHE A 361 -1.44 15.81 -6.56
C PHE A 361 -1.62 17.29 -6.23
N ARG A 362 -0.73 18.16 -6.71
CA ARG A 362 -0.89 19.60 -6.52
C ARG A 362 -2.17 20.11 -7.17
N SER A 363 -2.44 19.76 -8.42
CA SER A 363 -3.69 20.13 -9.10
C SER A 363 -4.91 19.63 -8.35
N LEU A 364 -4.92 18.36 -7.92
CA LEU A 364 -6.00 17.75 -7.12
C LEU A 364 -6.30 18.57 -5.85
N LEU A 365 -5.25 19.03 -5.15
CA LEU A 365 -5.31 19.69 -3.85
C LEU A 365 -5.37 21.22 -3.91
N THR A 366 -5.31 21.83 -5.09
CA THR A 366 -5.42 23.29 -5.27
C THR A 366 -6.63 23.72 -6.07
N THR A 367 -7.26 22.82 -6.82
CA THR A 367 -8.45 23.15 -7.62
C THR A 367 -9.62 23.46 -6.69
N GLU A 368 -10.15 24.65 -6.79
CA GLU A 368 -11.34 25.07 -6.05
C GLU A 368 -12.56 24.18 -6.43
N PRO A 369 -13.51 24.01 -5.51
CA PRO A 369 -14.78 23.38 -5.84
C PRO A 369 -15.42 24.16 -7.03
N ARG A 370 -15.98 23.44 -8.00
CA ARG A 370 -16.83 24.10 -8.99
C ARG A 370 -18.00 24.74 -8.24
N GLU A 371 -18.20 26.04 -8.44
CA GLU A 371 -19.29 26.79 -7.82
C GLU A 371 -20.68 26.42 -8.38
N ASP A 372 -20.78 25.41 -9.24
CA ASP A 372 -22.01 24.99 -9.87
C ASP A 372 -22.50 23.66 -9.27
N LEU A 373 -23.33 23.75 -8.24
CA LEU A 373 -24.52 22.88 -8.08
C LEU A 373 -25.38 23.41 -6.93
#